data_31e674e020a41ba482e1c1e4a75a2dd8
#
_entry.id   31e674e020a41ba482e1c1e4a75a2dd8
#
_cell.length_a   1.000
_cell.length_b   1.000
_cell.length_c   1.000
_cell.angle_alpha   90.00
_cell.angle_beta   90.00
_cell.angle_gamma   90.00
#
_symmetry.space_group_name_H-M   'P 1'
#
loop_
_entity.id
_entity.type
_entity.pdbx_description
1 polymer ?
#
loop_
_entity_poly.entity_id
_entity_poly.type
_entity_poly.pdbx_seq_one_letter_code
_entity_poly.pdbx_strand_id
1 'polypeptide(L)'
;MDKLQMLLDIEEIKNLKHRYFRAIDMADFDLLDNIFSQDITIDYRGGTYRWESEGKETIKESLRHAFHNQTAAMHTAHHPEIEILSETNATGKWYLQDIFYNFDLGSVTQGTALYEDAYIKINDQWLIQHSEYDRIWEQVSSIDPSDKFTTILLKDKGMQK
;
A
#
# COMPACT_ATOMS: atom_id res chain seq x y z
N MET A 1 14.30 -9.03 -24.49
CA MET A 1 13.41 -7.85 -24.34
C MET A 1 14.14 -6.60 -24.79
N ASP A 2 13.47 -5.71 -25.51
CA ASP A 2 14.03 -4.42 -25.93
C ASP A 2 14.23 -3.50 -24.72
N LYS A 3 15.33 -2.73 -24.73
CA LYS A 3 15.65 -1.79 -23.64
C LYS A 3 14.56 -0.72 -23.43
N LEU A 4 13.93 -0.27 -24.51
CA LEU A 4 12.84 0.71 -24.40
C LEU A 4 11.63 0.09 -23.71
N GLN A 5 11.27 -1.15 -24.05
CA GLN A 5 10.17 -1.86 -23.38
C GLN A 5 10.47 -2.07 -21.90
N MET A 6 11.70 -2.43 -21.54
CA MET A 6 12.08 -2.54 -20.11
C MET A 6 11.90 -1.23 -19.36
N LEU A 7 12.28 -0.09 -19.95
CA LEU A 7 12.09 1.21 -19.31
C LEU A 7 10.61 1.56 -19.15
N LEU A 8 9.79 1.26 -20.14
CA LEU A 8 8.34 1.46 -20.05
C LEU A 8 7.72 0.58 -18.95
N ASP A 9 8.09 -0.69 -18.88
CA ASP A 9 7.64 -1.61 -17.86
C ASP A 9 8.02 -1.13 -16.45
N ILE A 10 9.24 -0.62 -16.27
CA ILE A 10 9.68 -0.04 -14.98
C ILE A 10 8.79 1.16 -14.60
N GLU A 11 8.50 2.07 -15.54
CA GLU A 11 7.63 3.23 -15.24
C GLU A 11 6.18 2.80 -14.96
N GLU A 12 5.66 1.77 -15.65
CA GLU A 12 4.33 1.22 -15.36
C GLU A 12 4.26 0.62 -13.94
N ILE A 13 5.29 -0.15 -13.52
CA ILE A 13 5.37 -0.72 -12.18
C ILE A 13 5.47 0.38 -11.11
N LYS A 14 6.24 1.44 -11.35
CA LYS A 14 6.27 2.59 -10.44
C LYS A 14 4.89 3.23 -10.29
N ASN A 15 4.21 3.48 -11.40
CA ASN A 15 2.86 4.03 -11.39
C ASN A 15 1.85 3.08 -10.71
N LEU A 16 2.03 1.76 -10.84
CA LEU A 16 1.21 0.76 -10.18
C LEU A 16 1.33 0.87 -8.65
N LYS A 17 2.57 0.98 -8.11
CA LYS A 17 2.80 1.16 -6.66
C LYS A 17 2.23 2.48 -6.15
N HIS A 18 2.35 3.56 -6.92
CA HIS A 18 1.77 4.86 -6.56
C HIS A 18 0.22 4.79 -6.52
N ARG A 19 -0.41 4.08 -7.46
CA ARG A 19 -1.87 3.85 -7.46
C ARG A 19 -2.32 3.03 -6.25
N TYR A 20 -1.53 2.02 -5.84
CA TYR A 20 -1.80 1.22 -4.65
C TYR A 20 -1.89 2.11 -3.40
N PHE A 21 -0.89 2.93 -3.11
CA PHE A 21 -0.91 3.81 -1.95
C PHE A 21 -2.05 4.82 -1.99
N ARG A 22 -2.29 5.42 -3.15
CA ARG A 22 -3.43 6.33 -3.32
C ARG A 22 -4.77 5.61 -3.10
N ALA A 23 -4.90 4.36 -3.55
CA ALA A 23 -6.12 3.59 -3.37
C ALA A 23 -6.43 3.36 -1.89
N ILE A 24 -5.45 2.97 -1.09
CA ILE A 24 -5.66 2.74 0.34
C ILE A 24 -5.88 4.05 1.12
N ASP A 25 -5.10 5.10 0.86
CA ASP A 25 -5.24 6.39 1.54
C ASP A 25 -6.58 7.07 1.26
N MET A 26 -7.13 6.85 0.06
CA MET A 26 -8.42 7.38 -0.38
C MET A 26 -9.59 6.45 -0.13
N ALA A 27 -9.35 5.23 0.39
CA ALA A 27 -10.32 4.15 0.53
C ALA A 27 -11.07 3.84 -0.79
N ASP A 28 -10.33 3.88 -1.91
CA ASP A 28 -10.81 3.54 -3.24
C ASP A 28 -10.46 2.08 -3.56
N PHE A 29 -11.23 1.17 -2.95
CA PHE A 29 -10.95 -0.27 -3.02
C PHE A 29 -11.29 -0.88 -4.38
N ASP A 30 -12.10 -0.23 -5.19
CA ASP A 30 -12.40 -0.69 -6.56
C ASP A 30 -11.18 -0.53 -7.47
N LEU A 31 -10.35 0.47 -7.19
CA LEU A 31 -9.09 0.66 -7.91
C LEU A 31 -8.14 -0.54 -7.72
N LEU A 32 -8.22 -1.25 -6.60
CA LEU A 32 -7.38 -2.42 -6.30
C LEU A 32 -7.63 -3.59 -7.25
N ASP A 33 -8.78 -3.63 -7.95
CA ASP A 33 -9.07 -4.65 -8.97
C ASP A 33 -8.09 -4.62 -10.15
N ASN A 34 -7.56 -3.43 -10.44
CA ASN A 34 -6.58 -3.19 -11.48
C ASN A 34 -5.13 -3.08 -10.94
N ILE A 35 -4.91 -3.38 -9.67
CA ILE A 35 -3.61 -3.30 -9.00
C ILE A 35 -3.15 -4.68 -8.56
N PHE A 36 -4.05 -5.49 -8.00
CA PHE A 36 -3.73 -6.80 -7.46
C PHE A 36 -4.04 -7.91 -8.47
N SER A 37 -3.14 -8.92 -8.54
CA SER A 37 -3.50 -10.19 -9.16
C SER A 37 -4.58 -10.89 -8.33
N GLN A 38 -5.31 -11.84 -8.94
CA GLN A 38 -6.38 -12.57 -8.23
C GLN A 38 -5.86 -13.36 -7.03
N ASP A 39 -4.66 -13.88 -7.15
CA ASP A 39 -3.95 -14.74 -6.19
C ASP A 39 -2.90 -13.99 -5.37
N ILE A 40 -3.00 -12.66 -5.27
CA ILE A 40 -2.05 -11.84 -4.49
C ILE A 40 -1.86 -12.39 -3.08
N THR A 41 -0.62 -12.36 -2.60
CA THR A 41 -0.26 -12.64 -1.22
C THR A 41 0.41 -11.44 -0.57
N ILE A 42 0.22 -11.27 0.73
CA ILE A 42 0.91 -10.24 1.51
C ILE A 42 1.49 -10.83 2.79
N ASP A 43 2.61 -10.25 3.26
CA ASP A 43 3.22 -10.52 4.56
C ASP A 43 3.84 -9.23 5.12
N TYR A 44 3.06 -8.49 5.91
CA TYR A 44 3.46 -7.21 6.48
C TYR A 44 3.88 -7.39 7.93
N ARG A 45 5.17 -7.17 8.21
CA ARG A 45 5.79 -7.37 9.52
C ARG A 45 6.08 -6.03 10.19
N GLY A 46 5.21 -5.67 11.14
CA GLY A 46 5.34 -4.49 11.98
C GLY A 46 5.90 -4.80 13.36
N GLY A 47 6.13 -3.78 14.16
CA GLY A 47 6.59 -3.94 15.55
C GLY A 47 5.50 -4.48 16.48
N THR A 48 4.22 -4.19 16.18
CA THR A 48 3.07 -4.56 17.00
C THR A 48 2.11 -5.51 16.30
N TYR A 49 2.37 -5.87 15.04
CA TYR A 49 1.51 -6.72 14.23
C TYR A 49 2.32 -7.53 13.20
N ARG A 50 1.71 -8.62 12.76
CA ARG A 50 2.02 -9.29 11.50
C ARG A 50 0.72 -9.53 10.76
N TRP A 51 0.67 -9.15 9.50
CA TRP A 51 -0.50 -9.37 8.67
C TRP A 51 -0.13 -10.20 7.45
N GLU A 52 -0.49 -11.49 7.49
CA GLU A 52 -0.41 -12.41 6.37
C GLU A 52 -1.81 -12.61 5.79
N SER A 53 -1.94 -12.54 4.48
CA SER A 53 -3.21 -12.74 3.81
C SER A 53 -3.01 -13.15 2.36
N GLU A 54 -4.00 -13.83 1.79
CA GLU A 54 -4.00 -14.32 0.41
C GLU A 54 -5.36 -14.06 -0.24
N GLY A 55 -5.32 -13.74 -1.54
CA GLY A 55 -6.49 -13.51 -2.37
C GLY A 55 -6.98 -12.08 -2.34
N LYS A 56 -7.24 -11.55 -3.55
CA LYS A 56 -7.60 -10.14 -3.76
C LYS A 56 -8.79 -9.69 -2.92
N GLU A 57 -9.89 -10.45 -2.90
CA GLU A 57 -11.10 -10.04 -2.18
C GLU A 57 -10.90 -10.06 -0.67
N THR A 58 -10.16 -11.05 -0.13
CA THR A 58 -9.83 -11.13 1.30
C THR A 58 -9.00 -9.93 1.74
N ILE A 59 -8.00 -9.56 0.95
CA ILE A 59 -7.13 -8.41 1.23
C ILE A 59 -7.91 -7.11 1.12
N LYS A 60 -8.74 -6.93 0.09
CA LYS A 60 -9.61 -5.75 -0.07
C LYS A 60 -10.55 -5.58 1.13
N GLU A 61 -11.15 -6.66 1.61
CA GLU A 61 -12.03 -6.61 2.79
C GLU A 61 -11.27 -6.19 4.05
N SER A 62 -10.06 -6.71 4.28
CA SER A 62 -9.21 -6.30 5.39
C SER A 62 -8.82 -4.82 5.30
N LEU A 63 -8.52 -4.33 4.10
CA LEU A 63 -8.21 -2.91 3.86
C LEU A 63 -9.43 -2.01 4.12
N ARG A 64 -10.65 -2.44 3.78
CA ARG A 64 -11.88 -1.70 4.13
C ARG A 64 -12.07 -1.52 5.63
N HIS A 65 -11.68 -2.53 6.41
CA HIS A 65 -11.73 -2.45 7.87
C HIS A 65 -10.63 -1.54 8.45
N ALA A 66 -9.51 -1.37 7.76
CA ALA A 66 -8.41 -0.54 8.20
C ALA A 66 -8.56 0.95 7.79
N PHE A 67 -9.14 1.22 6.63
CA PHE A 67 -9.22 2.58 6.05
C PHE A 67 -10.68 3.01 5.89
N HIS A 68 -11.16 3.81 6.86
CA HIS A 68 -12.55 4.24 6.95
C HIS A 68 -12.67 5.65 7.56
N ASN A 69 -13.89 6.12 7.84
CA ASN A 69 -14.17 7.47 8.31
C ASN A 69 -13.55 7.87 9.67
N GLN A 70 -13.02 6.92 10.42
CA GLN A 70 -12.31 7.15 11.69
C GLN A 70 -10.79 6.96 11.55
N THR A 71 -10.28 6.96 10.33
CA THR A 71 -8.84 6.88 10.07
C THR A 71 -8.39 7.93 9.05
N ALA A 72 -7.12 8.29 9.11
CA ALA A 72 -6.46 9.08 8.09
C ALA A 72 -5.03 8.57 7.92
N ALA A 73 -4.61 8.38 6.68
CA ALA A 73 -3.30 7.84 6.40
C ALA A 73 -2.60 8.60 5.26
N MET A 74 -1.29 8.50 5.27
CA MET A 74 -0.45 8.87 4.15
C MET A 74 0.63 7.81 3.98
N HIS A 75 0.69 7.20 2.80
CA HIS A 75 1.73 6.27 2.41
C HIS A 75 2.52 6.86 1.25
N THR A 76 3.85 6.84 1.38
CA THR A 76 4.75 7.27 0.31
C THR A 76 5.80 6.20 0.03
N ALA A 77 6.00 5.90 -1.26
CA ALA A 77 7.04 4.99 -1.73
C ALA A 77 8.22 5.81 -2.25
N HIS A 78 9.42 5.44 -1.80
CA HIS A 78 10.65 6.11 -2.17
C HIS A 78 11.68 5.13 -2.72
N HIS A 79 12.62 5.64 -3.52
CA HIS A 79 13.83 4.96 -3.98
C HIS A 79 13.56 3.57 -4.58
N PRO A 80 12.73 3.47 -5.64
CA PRO A 80 12.42 2.19 -6.25
C PRO A 80 13.67 1.56 -6.88
N GLU A 81 13.87 0.27 -6.59
CA GLU A 81 14.77 -0.61 -7.32
C GLU A 81 13.91 -1.68 -7.99
N ILE A 82 13.66 -1.53 -9.31
CA ILE A 82 12.82 -2.43 -10.09
C ILE A 82 13.70 -3.27 -11.00
N GLU A 83 13.54 -4.60 -10.94
CA GLU A 83 14.22 -5.56 -11.80
C GLU A 83 13.20 -6.29 -12.67
N ILE A 84 13.33 -6.16 -13.99
CA ILE A 84 12.53 -6.91 -14.96
C ILE A 84 13.19 -8.28 -15.19
N LEU A 85 12.55 -9.35 -14.72
CA LEU A 85 13.08 -10.71 -14.79
C LEU A 85 12.74 -11.38 -16.12
N SER A 86 11.57 -11.06 -16.69
CA SER A 86 11.09 -11.59 -17.97
C SER A 86 10.06 -10.64 -18.58
N GLU A 87 9.45 -11.00 -19.69
CA GLU A 87 8.35 -10.24 -20.30
C GLU A 87 7.12 -10.13 -19.41
N THR A 88 6.99 -11.03 -18.42
CA THR A 88 5.79 -11.13 -17.58
C THR A 88 6.07 -11.09 -16.08
N ASN A 89 7.34 -11.03 -15.64
CA ASN A 89 7.69 -11.06 -14.22
C ASN A 89 8.72 -9.99 -13.90
N ALA A 90 8.53 -9.34 -12.76
CA ALA A 90 9.45 -8.34 -12.21
C ALA A 90 9.44 -8.39 -10.68
N THR A 91 10.47 -7.80 -10.06
CA THR A 91 10.53 -7.55 -8.63
C THR A 91 10.80 -6.08 -8.37
N GLY A 92 10.49 -5.62 -7.16
CA GLY A 92 10.79 -4.25 -6.77
C GLY A 92 10.99 -4.10 -5.27
N LYS A 93 11.94 -3.20 -4.92
CA LYS A 93 12.19 -2.77 -3.55
C LYS A 93 11.82 -1.32 -3.39
N TRP A 94 11.24 -0.98 -2.23
CA TRP A 94 10.77 0.38 -1.95
C TRP A 94 10.96 0.73 -0.50
N TYR A 95 11.38 1.95 -0.23
CA TYR A 95 11.17 2.51 1.09
C TYR A 95 9.74 2.98 1.25
N LEU A 96 9.08 2.53 2.32
CA LEU A 96 7.84 3.12 2.81
C LEU A 96 8.17 4.23 3.80
N GLN A 97 7.48 5.33 3.70
CA GLN A 97 7.26 6.27 4.80
C GLN A 97 5.76 6.41 4.97
N ASP A 98 5.26 6.23 6.18
CA ASP A 98 3.84 6.31 6.46
C ASP A 98 3.52 6.99 7.78
N ILE A 99 2.33 7.52 7.83
CA ILE A 99 1.66 7.98 9.04
C ILE A 99 0.20 7.50 8.99
N PHE A 100 -0.28 6.95 10.09
CA PHE A 100 -1.63 6.42 10.22
C PHE A 100 -2.27 6.90 11.52
N TYR A 101 -3.30 7.71 11.40
CA TYR A 101 -4.15 8.16 12.51
C TYR A 101 -5.33 7.22 12.66
N ASN A 102 -5.56 6.74 13.88
CA ASN A 102 -6.76 5.99 14.26
C ASN A 102 -7.48 6.81 15.34
N PHE A 103 -8.56 7.46 14.95
CA PHE A 103 -9.32 8.35 15.82
C PHE A 103 -10.20 7.59 16.82
N ASP A 104 -10.60 6.35 16.52
CA ASP A 104 -11.32 5.47 17.45
C ASP A 104 -10.43 5.10 18.64
N LEU A 105 -9.15 4.85 18.40
CA LEU A 105 -8.17 4.49 19.41
C LEU A 105 -7.42 5.69 20.00
N GLY A 106 -7.59 6.88 19.41
CA GLY A 106 -6.84 8.06 19.80
C GLY A 106 -5.32 7.91 19.62
N SER A 107 -4.89 7.19 18.58
CA SER A 107 -3.49 6.86 18.36
C SER A 107 -3.00 7.28 16.97
N VAL A 108 -1.71 7.56 16.88
CA VAL A 108 -1.00 7.75 15.62
C VAL A 108 0.19 6.79 15.55
N THR A 109 0.29 6.10 14.44
CA THR A 109 1.44 5.25 14.08
C THR A 109 2.19 5.93 12.95
N GLN A 110 3.50 6.02 13.06
CA GLN A 110 4.37 6.52 12.00
C GLN A 110 5.64 5.69 11.92
N GLY A 111 6.21 5.62 10.73
CA GLY A 111 7.43 4.86 10.57
C GLY A 111 7.92 4.74 9.14
N THR A 112 8.83 3.81 8.99
CA THR A 112 9.36 3.43 7.68
C THR A 112 9.55 1.91 7.61
N ALA A 113 9.46 1.39 6.40
CA ALA A 113 9.65 -0.03 6.12
C ALA A 113 10.38 -0.22 4.79
N LEU A 114 10.89 -1.40 4.59
CA LEU A 114 11.42 -1.84 3.31
C LEU A 114 10.47 -2.86 2.70
N TYR A 115 9.83 -2.48 1.59
CA TYR A 115 9.00 -3.38 0.79
C TYR A 115 9.86 -4.24 -0.13
N GLU A 116 9.45 -5.49 -0.29
CA GLU A 116 9.83 -6.37 -1.39
C GLU A 116 8.54 -6.84 -2.09
N ASP A 117 8.41 -6.48 -3.35
CA ASP A 117 7.24 -6.79 -4.17
C ASP A 117 7.61 -7.72 -5.32
N ALA A 118 6.70 -8.63 -5.70
CA ALA A 118 6.73 -9.33 -6.97
C ALA A 118 5.55 -8.90 -7.84
N TYR A 119 5.84 -8.72 -9.12
CA TYR A 119 4.88 -8.26 -10.11
C TYR A 119 4.71 -9.29 -11.21
N ILE A 120 3.50 -9.39 -11.72
CA ILE A 120 3.15 -10.22 -12.87
C ILE A 120 2.44 -9.37 -13.93
N LYS A 121 2.76 -9.61 -15.21
CA LYS A 121 2.05 -8.99 -16.33
C LYS A 121 1.01 -9.98 -16.89
N ILE A 122 -0.27 -9.60 -16.84
CA ILE A 122 -1.40 -10.37 -17.36
C ILE A 122 -2.17 -9.49 -18.33
N ASN A 123 -2.39 -9.96 -19.56
CA ASN A 123 -3.07 -9.20 -20.63
C ASN A 123 -2.47 -7.79 -20.82
N ASP A 124 -1.14 -7.73 -20.91
CA ASP A 124 -0.34 -6.49 -21.04
C ASP A 124 -0.46 -5.49 -19.88
N GLN A 125 -1.00 -5.90 -18.74
CA GLN A 125 -1.11 -5.08 -17.55
C GLN A 125 -0.26 -5.65 -16.40
N TRP A 126 0.59 -4.83 -15.79
CA TRP A 126 1.31 -5.17 -14.58
C TRP A 126 0.40 -5.14 -13.36
N LEU A 127 0.52 -6.17 -12.53
CA LEU A 127 -0.22 -6.34 -11.27
C LEU A 127 0.75 -6.72 -10.15
N ILE A 128 0.43 -6.36 -8.91
CA ILE A 128 1.15 -6.84 -7.73
C ILE A 128 0.67 -8.26 -7.43
N GLN A 129 1.59 -9.23 -7.45
CA GLN A 129 1.32 -10.63 -7.14
C GLN A 129 1.73 -11.00 -5.72
N HIS A 130 2.77 -10.37 -5.21
CA HIS A 130 3.21 -10.51 -3.83
C HIS A 130 3.69 -9.17 -3.32
N SER A 131 3.43 -8.88 -2.04
CA SER A 131 3.98 -7.71 -1.38
C SER A 131 4.29 -8.06 0.07
N GLU A 132 5.53 -7.82 0.48
CA GLU A 132 5.93 -7.97 1.88
C GLU A 132 6.74 -6.77 2.34
N TYR A 133 6.78 -6.53 3.63
CA TYR A 133 7.71 -5.57 4.21
C TYR A 133 8.15 -5.94 5.63
N ASP A 134 9.33 -5.44 5.99
CA ASP A 134 9.80 -5.34 7.35
C ASP A 134 9.89 -3.88 7.77
N ARG A 135 9.34 -3.55 8.95
CA ARG A 135 9.53 -2.22 9.54
C ARG A 135 10.99 -1.99 9.89
N ILE A 136 11.56 -0.88 9.44
CA ILE A 136 12.88 -0.42 9.87
C ILE A 136 12.75 0.21 11.26
N TRP A 137 11.72 1.03 11.45
CA TRP A 137 11.26 1.50 12.76
C TRP A 137 9.78 1.83 12.70
N GLU A 138 9.14 1.78 13.84
CA GLU A 138 7.73 2.12 14.05
C GLU A 138 7.59 2.82 15.39
N GLN A 139 6.84 3.90 15.40
CA GLN A 139 6.47 4.63 16.62
C GLN A 139 4.97 4.73 16.71
N VAL A 140 4.43 4.37 17.87
CA VAL A 140 3.02 4.57 18.20
C VAL A 140 2.96 5.57 19.35
N SER A 141 2.12 6.59 19.20
CA SER A 141 1.88 7.60 20.24
C SER A 141 0.38 7.93 20.31
N SER A 142 -0.04 8.54 21.41
CA SER A 142 -1.39 9.10 21.52
C SER A 142 -1.50 10.36 20.65
N ILE A 143 -2.66 10.59 20.06
CA ILE A 143 -3.00 11.87 19.43
C ILE A 143 -3.04 12.92 20.55
N ASP A 144 -2.35 14.06 20.36
CA ASP A 144 -2.39 15.14 21.35
C ASP A 144 -3.82 15.72 21.40
N PRO A 145 -4.45 15.80 22.57
CA PRO A 145 -5.80 16.39 22.71
C PRO A 145 -5.90 17.86 22.25
N SER A 146 -4.79 18.56 22.15
CA SER A 146 -4.72 19.93 21.63
C SER A 146 -4.67 20.01 20.09
N ASP A 147 -4.40 18.89 19.41
CA ASP A 147 -4.35 18.83 17.96
C ASP A 147 -5.75 19.08 17.36
N LYS A 148 -5.75 19.91 16.32
CA LYS A 148 -6.98 20.25 15.59
C LYS A 148 -6.88 19.76 14.14
N PHE A 149 -7.60 18.70 13.84
CA PHE A 149 -7.79 18.25 12.47
C PHE A 149 -8.89 19.08 11.82
N THR A 150 -8.52 19.97 10.92
CA THR A 150 -9.48 20.88 10.23
C THR A 150 -10.20 20.19 9.09
N THR A 151 -9.71 19.04 8.62
CA THR A 151 -10.34 18.17 7.62
C THR A 151 -9.85 16.73 7.79
N ILE A 152 -10.73 15.77 7.58
CA ILE A 152 -10.42 14.33 7.50
C ILE A 152 -11.20 13.82 6.29
N LEU A 153 -10.51 13.61 5.18
CA LEU A 153 -11.13 13.31 3.89
C LEU A 153 -12.12 12.16 3.91
N LEU A 154 -11.78 11.04 4.53
CA LEU A 154 -12.64 9.86 4.58
C LEU A 154 -13.89 10.09 5.41
N LYS A 155 -13.79 10.87 6.49
CA LYS A 155 -14.93 11.30 7.29
C LYS A 155 -15.82 12.25 6.52
N ASP A 156 -15.22 13.23 5.83
CA ASP A 156 -15.95 14.25 5.08
C ASP A 156 -16.67 13.65 3.86
N LYS A 157 -16.13 12.58 3.28
CA LYS A 157 -16.77 11.79 2.21
C LYS A 157 -17.89 10.85 2.71
N GLY A 158 -18.08 10.74 4.02
CA GLY A 158 -19.06 9.81 4.60
C GLY A 158 -18.70 8.34 4.44
N MET A 159 -17.42 8.01 4.29
CA MET A 159 -16.94 6.63 4.18
C MET A 159 -17.19 5.90 5.49
N GLN A 160 -18.03 4.88 5.47
CA GLN A 160 -18.42 4.11 6.66
C GLN A 160 -17.41 2.99 6.95
N LYS A 161 -17.32 2.64 8.24
CA LYS A 161 -16.55 1.51 8.74
C LYS A 161 -17.16 0.19 8.29
#